data_2c840afbd160f4838b0b459d38d68ae0
#
_entry.id   2c840afbd160f4838b0b459d38d68ae0
#
_cell.length_a   1.000
_cell.length_b   1.000
_cell.length_c   1.000
_cell.angle_alpha   90.00
_cell.angle_beta   90.00
_cell.angle_gamma   90.00
#
_symmetry.space_group_name_H-M   'P 1'
#
loop_
_entity.id
_entity.type
_entity.pdbx_description
1 polymer ?
#
loop_
_entity_poly.entity_id
_entity_poly.type
_entity_poly.pdbx_seq_one_letter_code
_entity_poly.pdbx_strand_id
1 'polypeptide(L)'
;RHYVPGNMILAFAGPIDHAEVLDLSNKYFSGLKNEVEPFPKNHFIDSISEEQKSPGLHFQEDSDSQIELQVCFRSCSYNDPDFLVLALISRVFDDGFTSRLQRVLREERGLVYSVECRATSMSDLGTMDFDVTVRPEKVVEVTRILLKEITTFAKEGPTESELAHIKKRYFFDLDSELDDP
;
A
#
# COMPACT_ATOMS: atom_id res chain seq x y z
N ARG A 1 18.53 -17.69 10.08
CA ARG A 1 17.93 -18.84 9.34
C ARG A 1 17.61 -18.50 7.88
N HIS A 2 17.23 -17.24 7.57
CA HIS A 2 16.82 -16.80 6.24
C HIS A 2 17.94 -16.08 5.46
N TYR A 3 18.95 -15.58 6.15
CA TYR A 3 20.09 -14.87 5.55
C TYR A 3 21.20 -15.86 5.20
N VAL A 4 20.98 -16.61 4.15
CA VAL A 4 21.93 -17.59 3.60
C VAL A 4 22.18 -17.31 2.12
N PRO A 5 23.34 -17.60 1.54
CA PRO A 5 23.69 -17.25 0.15
C PRO A 5 22.64 -17.68 -0.88
N GLY A 6 22.07 -18.86 -0.71
CA GLY A 6 21.02 -19.36 -1.63
C GLY A 6 19.69 -18.58 -1.58
N ASN A 7 19.53 -17.68 -0.63
CA ASN A 7 18.32 -16.90 -0.39
C ASN A 7 18.56 -15.38 -0.46
N MET A 8 19.75 -14.98 -0.92
CA MET A 8 20.18 -13.57 -0.97
C MET A 8 20.50 -13.14 -2.39
N ILE A 9 20.10 -11.94 -2.72
CA ILE A 9 20.50 -11.22 -3.93
C ILE A 9 21.16 -9.93 -3.47
N LEU A 10 22.34 -9.63 -4.01
CA LEU A 10 23.01 -8.34 -3.83
C LEU A 10 22.76 -7.50 -5.08
N ALA A 11 22.18 -6.32 -4.90
CA ALA A 11 21.97 -5.36 -5.98
C ALA A 11 22.67 -4.04 -5.61
N PHE A 12 23.33 -3.43 -6.59
CA PHE A 12 24.06 -2.18 -6.45
C PHE A 12 23.67 -1.26 -7.60
N ALA A 13 23.35 -0.02 -7.28
CA ALA A 13 23.10 1.03 -8.25
C ALA A 13 23.90 2.29 -7.85
N GLY A 14 24.42 3.04 -8.85
CA GLY A 14 25.17 4.27 -8.61
C GLY A 14 26.43 4.36 -9.49
N PRO A 15 27.24 5.41 -9.34
CA PRO A 15 28.49 5.62 -10.08
C PRO A 15 29.62 4.70 -9.54
N ILE A 16 29.49 3.41 -9.75
CA ILE A 16 30.37 2.36 -9.22
C ILE A 16 30.92 1.50 -10.35
N ASP A 17 32.14 0.98 -10.20
CA ASP A 17 32.74 0.04 -11.14
C ASP A 17 32.26 -1.38 -10.85
N HIS A 18 31.84 -2.10 -11.88
CA HIS A 18 31.30 -3.47 -11.74
C HIS A 18 32.36 -4.45 -11.21
N ALA A 19 33.62 -4.32 -11.64
CA ALA A 19 34.70 -5.21 -11.20
C ALA A 19 35.01 -4.98 -9.70
N GLU A 20 35.04 -3.73 -9.26
CA GLU A 20 35.25 -3.39 -7.85
C GLU A 20 34.11 -3.95 -6.97
N VAL A 21 32.85 -3.80 -7.40
CA VAL A 21 31.70 -4.36 -6.67
C VAL A 21 31.78 -5.87 -6.58
N LEU A 22 32.16 -6.53 -7.67
CA LEU A 22 32.31 -7.99 -7.71
C LEU A 22 33.41 -8.47 -6.76
N ASP A 23 34.56 -7.81 -6.76
CA ASP A 23 35.70 -8.11 -5.87
C ASP A 23 35.33 -7.93 -4.40
N LEU A 24 34.68 -6.81 -4.06
CA LEU A 24 34.20 -6.55 -2.71
C LEU A 24 33.13 -7.54 -2.28
N SER A 25 32.20 -7.87 -3.16
CA SER A 25 31.16 -8.87 -2.87
C SER A 25 31.79 -10.25 -2.59
N ASN A 26 32.73 -10.68 -3.41
CA ASN A 26 33.46 -11.91 -3.19
C ASN A 26 34.25 -11.89 -1.89
N LYS A 27 34.94 -10.78 -1.60
CA LYS A 27 35.72 -10.63 -0.37
C LYS A 27 34.90 -10.78 0.90
N TYR A 28 33.70 -10.18 0.93
CA TYR A 28 32.89 -10.13 2.15
C TYR A 28 31.84 -11.24 2.25
N PHE A 29 31.39 -11.81 1.15
CA PHE A 29 30.28 -12.77 1.14
C PHE A 29 30.66 -14.20 0.73
N SER A 30 31.83 -14.44 0.10
CA SER A 30 32.24 -15.79 -0.31
C SER A 30 32.43 -16.77 0.85
N GLY A 31 32.69 -16.25 2.06
CA GLY A 31 32.84 -17.07 3.27
C GLY A 31 31.53 -17.50 3.92
N LEU A 32 30.40 -17.04 3.43
CA LEU A 32 29.10 -17.43 3.97
C LEU A 32 28.78 -18.88 3.55
N LYS A 33 28.51 -19.71 4.54
CA LYS A 33 28.15 -21.11 4.30
C LYS A 33 26.66 -21.23 4.03
N ASN A 34 26.32 -22.01 3.03
CA ASN A 34 24.93 -22.35 2.70
C ASN A 34 24.52 -23.56 3.55
N GLU A 35 24.40 -23.39 4.86
CA GLU A 35 24.10 -24.48 5.81
C GLU A 35 22.60 -24.82 5.89
N VAL A 36 21.77 -24.13 5.15
CA VAL A 36 20.31 -24.35 5.14
C VAL A 36 19.85 -24.59 3.72
N GLU A 37 19.01 -25.60 3.54
CA GLU A 37 18.29 -25.81 2.28
C GLU A 37 17.65 -24.50 1.84
N PRO A 38 17.81 -24.11 0.55
CA PRO A 38 17.13 -22.94 0.03
C PRO A 38 15.66 -23.02 0.35
N PHE A 39 15.06 -21.91 0.71
CA PHE A 39 13.61 -21.86 0.91
C PHE A 39 12.95 -22.52 -0.32
N PRO A 40 12.08 -23.54 -0.13
CA PRO A 40 11.38 -24.11 -1.27
C PRO A 40 10.61 -22.99 -1.96
N LYS A 41 10.84 -22.82 -3.26
CA LYS A 41 10.22 -21.78 -4.09
C LYS A 41 8.68 -21.76 -4.04
N ASN A 42 8.08 -22.78 -3.44
CA ASN A 42 6.64 -23.02 -3.35
C ASN A 42 6.13 -23.01 -1.89
N HIS A 43 6.78 -22.31 -0.99
CA HIS A 43 6.25 -22.08 0.37
C HIS A 43 5.19 -20.95 0.40
N PHE A 44 4.66 -20.60 -0.74
CA PHE A 44 3.40 -19.87 -0.75
C PHE A 44 2.32 -20.86 -0.30
N ILE A 45 1.77 -20.60 0.87
CA ILE A 45 0.58 -21.26 1.38
C ILE A 45 -0.43 -21.25 0.24
N ASP A 46 -0.97 -22.44 -0.06
CA ASP A 46 -2.09 -22.57 -0.99
C ASP A 46 -3.08 -21.45 -0.69
N SER A 47 -3.46 -20.72 -1.71
CA SER A 47 -4.25 -19.50 -1.64
C SER A 47 -5.19 -19.51 -0.44
N ILE A 48 -5.01 -18.56 0.47
CA ILE A 48 -5.89 -18.44 1.63
C ILE A 48 -7.30 -18.18 1.12
N SER A 49 -8.05 -19.27 0.95
CA SER A 49 -9.46 -19.22 0.60
C SER A 49 -10.27 -18.96 1.86
N GLU A 50 -10.14 -17.79 2.42
CA GLU A 50 -11.05 -17.34 3.45
C GLU A 50 -12.22 -16.60 2.83
N GLU A 51 -13.39 -17.21 2.84
CA GLU A 51 -14.64 -16.53 2.52
C GLU A 51 -15.10 -15.71 3.74
N GLN A 52 -14.76 -14.42 3.76
CA GLN A 52 -15.35 -13.51 4.74
C GLN A 52 -16.80 -13.25 4.39
N LYS A 53 -17.74 -13.74 5.21
CA LYS A 53 -19.19 -13.65 5.00
C LYS A 53 -19.83 -12.38 5.61
N SER A 54 -19.12 -11.72 6.53
CA SER A 54 -19.59 -10.50 7.20
C SER A 54 -18.42 -9.60 7.55
N PRO A 55 -18.64 -8.28 7.70
CA PRO A 55 -17.62 -7.39 8.22
C PRO A 55 -17.12 -7.85 9.59
N GLY A 56 -15.81 -7.81 9.81
CA GLY A 56 -15.19 -7.95 11.12
C GLY A 56 -15.01 -6.57 11.76
N LEU A 57 -15.15 -6.50 13.08
CA LEU A 57 -14.89 -5.31 13.86
C LEU A 57 -13.92 -5.66 14.98
N HIS A 58 -12.81 -4.96 15.02
CA HIS A 58 -11.76 -5.14 16.02
C HIS A 58 -11.54 -3.83 16.77
N PHE A 59 -11.42 -3.92 18.09
CA PHE A 59 -11.06 -2.79 18.95
C PHE A 59 -9.76 -3.11 19.67
N GLN A 60 -8.87 -2.15 19.68
CA GLN A 60 -7.70 -2.15 20.54
C GLN A 60 -7.77 -0.88 21.37
N GLU A 61 -7.73 -1.03 22.69
CA GLU A 61 -7.69 0.10 23.61
C GLU A 61 -6.26 0.67 23.64
N ASP A 62 -6.17 2.00 23.54
CA ASP A 62 -4.93 2.74 23.67
C ASP A 62 -5.17 3.97 24.56
N SER A 63 -4.08 4.54 25.10
CA SER A 63 -4.09 5.74 25.95
C SER A 63 -4.10 7.05 25.15
N ASP A 64 -4.08 6.97 23.82
CA ASP A 64 -4.03 8.14 22.95
C ASP A 64 -5.33 8.97 22.99
N SER A 65 -5.17 10.28 22.78
CA SER A 65 -6.30 11.22 22.75
C SER A 65 -7.11 11.17 21.45
N GLN A 66 -6.62 10.43 20.45
CA GLN A 66 -7.23 10.25 19.13
C GLN A 66 -7.52 8.77 18.87
N ILE A 67 -8.43 8.52 17.96
CA ILE A 67 -8.75 7.17 17.49
C ILE A 67 -8.12 6.99 16.12
N GLU A 68 -7.35 5.92 15.97
CA GLU A 68 -6.95 5.39 14.68
C GLU A 68 -8.06 4.45 14.17
N LEU A 69 -8.75 4.91 13.13
CA LEU A 69 -9.80 4.14 12.46
C LEU A 69 -9.25 3.59 11.16
N GLN A 70 -9.24 2.28 11.01
CA GLN A 70 -8.93 1.63 9.73
C GLN A 70 -10.16 0.92 9.17
N VAL A 71 -10.45 1.17 7.88
CA VAL A 71 -11.42 0.39 7.11
C VAL A 71 -10.67 -0.33 6.01
N CYS A 72 -10.65 -1.65 6.09
CA CYS A 72 -9.87 -2.50 5.21
C CYS A 72 -10.78 -3.36 4.32
N PHE A 73 -10.49 -3.41 3.04
CA PHE A 73 -11.13 -4.29 2.06
C PHE A 73 -10.09 -5.25 1.51
N ARG A 74 -10.50 -6.50 1.25
CA ARG A 74 -9.66 -7.44 0.50
C ARG A 74 -9.52 -6.98 -0.95
N SER A 75 -8.35 -7.22 -1.49
CA SER A 75 -7.94 -6.76 -2.80
C SER A 75 -7.13 -7.85 -3.51
N CYS A 76 -6.69 -7.58 -4.73
CA CYS A 76 -5.91 -8.50 -5.54
C CYS A 76 -4.42 -8.49 -5.21
N SER A 77 -3.71 -9.54 -5.65
CA SER A 77 -2.25 -9.63 -5.59
C SER A 77 -1.58 -8.66 -6.57
N TYR A 78 -0.28 -8.41 -6.39
CA TYR A 78 0.48 -7.56 -7.33
C TYR A 78 0.67 -8.22 -8.72
N ASN A 79 0.43 -9.53 -8.84
CA ASN A 79 0.46 -10.25 -10.12
C ASN A 79 -0.87 -10.17 -10.88
N ASP A 80 -1.92 -9.64 -10.27
CA ASP A 80 -3.22 -9.49 -10.88
C ASP A 80 -3.23 -8.30 -11.85
N PRO A 81 -3.82 -8.41 -13.05
CA PRO A 81 -3.92 -7.30 -13.99
C PRO A 81 -4.67 -6.08 -13.45
N ASP A 82 -5.55 -6.27 -12.47
CA ASP A 82 -6.29 -5.19 -11.83
C ASP A 82 -5.50 -4.43 -10.76
N PHE A 83 -4.28 -4.88 -10.42
CA PHE A 83 -3.44 -4.20 -9.42
C PHE A 83 -3.21 -2.71 -9.74
N LEU A 84 -2.88 -2.39 -10.99
CA LEU A 84 -2.67 -1.01 -11.43
C LEU A 84 -3.95 -0.17 -11.28
N VAL A 85 -5.11 -0.77 -11.56
CA VAL A 85 -6.41 -0.08 -11.40
C VAL A 85 -6.64 0.27 -9.92
N LEU A 86 -6.34 -0.65 -9.00
CA LEU A 86 -6.44 -0.38 -7.55
C LEU A 86 -5.47 0.70 -7.07
N ALA A 87 -4.25 0.71 -7.57
CA ALA A 87 -3.29 1.77 -7.30
C ALA A 87 -3.79 3.15 -7.78
N LEU A 88 -4.47 3.21 -8.92
CA LEU A 88 -5.10 4.44 -9.40
C LEU A 88 -6.35 4.82 -8.59
N ILE A 89 -7.14 3.84 -8.15
CA ILE A 89 -8.30 4.07 -7.28
C ILE A 89 -7.86 4.66 -5.94
N SER A 90 -6.81 4.15 -5.31
CA SER A 90 -6.31 4.70 -4.05
C SER A 90 -5.95 6.18 -4.19
N ARG A 91 -5.39 6.59 -5.32
CA ARG A 91 -5.07 7.98 -5.63
C ARG A 91 -6.33 8.88 -5.80
N VAL A 92 -7.46 8.33 -6.26
CA VAL A 92 -8.73 9.10 -6.28
C VAL A 92 -9.10 9.53 -4.87
N PHE A 93 -8.92 8.64 -3.92
CA PHE A 93 -9.27 8.89 -2.53
C PHE A 93 -8.24 9.74 -1.79
N ASP A 94 -6.94 9.51 -2.08
CA ASP A 94 -5.84 10.18 -1.39
C ASP A 94 -4.63 10.37 -2.32
N ASP A 95 -4.57 11.52 -2.98
CA ASP A 95 -3.42 11.98 -3.76
C ASP A 95 -3.30 13.52 -3.67
N GLY A 96 -3.11 14.02 -2.45
CA GLY A 96 -3.01 15.43 -2.15
C GLY A 96 -4.35 16.09 -1.78
N PHE A 97 -4.29 17.39 -1.49
CA PHE A 97 -5.40 18.16 -0.87
C PHE A 97 -6.72 18.16 -1.66
N THR A 98 -6.67 17.93 -2.95
CA THR A 98 -7.85 17.94 -3.82
C THR A 98 -8.47 16.56 -4.01
N SER A 99 -7.85 15.52 -3.48
CA SER A 99 -8.39 14.16 -3.51
C SER A 99 -9.68 14.04 -2.68
N ARG A 100 -10.48 13.03 -2.96
CA ARG A 100 -11.86 12.91 -2.45
C ARG A 100 -11.95 12.98 -0.93
N LEU A 101 -11.17 12.15 -0.24
CA LEU A 101 -11.25 12.08 1.23
C LEU A 101 -10.58 13.28 1.91
N GLN A 102 -9.43 13.72 1.41
CA GLN A 102 -8.78 14.93 1.93
C GLN A 102 -9.71 16.13 1.85
N ARG A 103 -10.34 16.33 0.70
CA ARG A 103 -11.29 17.43 0.50
C ARG A 103 -12.49 17.32 1.45
N VAL A 104 -13.19 16.18 1.46
CA VAL A 104 -14.48 16.04 2.18
C VAL A 104 -14.30 15.97 3.69
N LEU A 105 -13.29 15.26 4.19
CA LEU A 105 -13.11 15.03 5.62
C LEU A 105 -12.23 16.09 6.28
N ARG A 106 -11.19 16.55 5.59
CA ARG A 106 -10.22 17.45 6.15
C ARG A 106 -10.48 18.91 5.76
N GLU A 107 -10.48 19.23 4.46
CA GLU A 107 -10.51 20.63 3.99
C GLU A 107 -11.88 21.29 4.18
N GLU A 108 -12.96 20.61 3.79
CA GLU A 108 -14.31 21.18 3.88
C GLU A 108 -14.91 21.13 5.28
N ARG A 109 -14.56 20.10 6.08
CA ARG A 109 -15.24 19.81 7.35
C ARG A 109 -14.35 19.86 8.58
N GLY A 110 -13.03 19.77 8.44
CA GLY A 110 -12.09 19.75 9.55
C GLY A 110 -12.35 18.63 10.57
N LEU A 111 -12.84 17.48 10.10
CA LEU A 111 -13.26 16.39 10.98
C LEU A 111 -12.11 15.48 11.40
N VAL A 112 -11.06 15.39 10.58
CA VAL A 112 -9.96 14.45 10.76
C VAL A 112 -8.62 15.19 10.83
N TYR A 113 -7.67 14.59 11.53
CA TYR A 113 -6.29 15.06 11.54
C TYR A 113 -5.55 14.59 10.28
N SER A 114 -5.69 13.30 9.97
CA SER A 114 -5.17 12.69 8.74
C SER A 114 -6.18 11.72 8.16
N VAL A 115 -6.14 11.54 6.85
CA VAL A 115 -6.83 10.48 6.12
C VAL A 115 -5.91 10.01 5.02
N GLU A 116 -5.78 8.70 4.88
CA GLU A 116 -4.95 8.07 3.88
C GLU A 116 -5.71 6.92 3.22
N CYS A 117 -5.41 6.66 1.96
CA CYS A 117 -5.90 5.49 1.23
C CYS A 117 -4.75 4.80 0.53
N ARG A 118 -4.56 3.52 0.81
CA ARG A 118 -3.47 2.72 0.25
C ARG A 118 -3.99 1.44 -0.38
N ALA A 119 -3.44 1.09 -1.53
CA ALA A 119 -3.55 -0.25 -2.09
C ALA A 119 -2.26 -1.01 -1.78
N THR A 120 -2.34 -1.99 -0.89
CA THR A 120 -1.22 -2.86 -0.53
C THR A 120 -1.42 -4.21 -1.18
N SER A 121 -0.42 -4.71 -1.90
CA SER A 121 -0.50 -6.00 -2.56
C SER A 121 0.72 -6.85 -2.28
N MET A 122 0.48 -8.12 -2.06
CA MET A 122 1.48 -9.17 -1.85
C MET A 122 1.44 -10.15 -3.03
N SER A 123 2.21 -11.22 -2.97
CA SER A 123 2.28 -12.21 -4.06
C SER A 123 0.98 -12.97 -4.30
N ASP A 124 0.13 -13.11 -3.29
CA ASP A 124 -1.05 -13.97 -3.25
C ASP A 124 -2.34 -13.24 -2.85
N LEU A 125 -2.24 -12.10 -2.22
CA LEU A 125 -3.38 -11.31 -1.75
C LEU A 125 -3.05 -9.81 -1.74
N GLY A 126 -4.06 -9.00 -1.47
CA GLY A 126 -3.90 -7.57 -1.25
C GLY A 126 -4.98 -7.00 -0.35
N THR A 127 -4.79 -5.76 0.04
CA THR A 127 -5.77 -4.97 0.77
C THR A 127 -5.90 -3.57 0.18
N MET A 128 -7.06 -2.97 0.38
CA MET A 128 -7.29 -1.55 0.18
C MET A 128 -7.69 -0.96 1.51
N ASP A 129 -6.82 -0.14 2.05
CA ASP A 129 -6.90 0.36 3.41
C ASP A 129 -7.21 1.85 3.41
N PHE A 130 -8.15 2.24 4.25
CA PHE A 130 -8.51 3.63 4.53
C PHE A 130 -8.20 3.90 5.99
N ASP A 131 -7.15 4.65 6.24
CA ASP A 131 -6.64 4.98 7.57
C ASP A 131 -7.03 6.41 7.93
N VAL A 132 -7.62 6.60 9.10
CA VAL A 132 -8.15 7.91 9.53
C VAL A 132 -7.84 8.16 10.99
N THR A 133 -7.15 9.26 11.28
CA THR A 133 -6.93 9.74 12.64
C THR A 133 -7.99 10.77 13.01
N VAL A 134 -8.80 10.45 13.99
CA VAL A 134 -10.01 11.22 14.34
C VAL A 134 -10.22 11.35 15.85
N ARG A 135 -10.85 12.44 16.27
CA ARG A 135 -11.26 12.61 17.67
C ARG A 135 -12.38 11.63 18.04
N PRO A 136 -12.41 11.09 19.28
CA PRO A 136 -13.39 10.09 19.71
C PRO A 136 -14.85 10.48 19.43
N GLU A 137 -15.22 11.74 19.70
CA GLU A 137 -16.58 12.24 19.50
C GLU A 137 -17.00 12.36 18.04
N LYS A 138 -16.04 12.26 17.10
CA LYS A 138 -16.27 12.37 15.65
C LYS A 138 -16.21 11.06 14.89
N VAL A 139 -15.79 9.97 15.53
CA VAL A 139 -15.55 8.68 14.88
C VAL A 139 -16.78 8.17 14.11
N VAL A 140 -17.97 8.25 14.70
CA VAL A 140 -19.21 7.76 14.05
C VAL A 140 -19.59 8.60 12.83
N GLU A 141 -19.43 9.93 12.93
CA GLU A 141 -19.69 10.85 11.82
C GLU A 141 -18.72 10.58 10.66
N VAL A 142 -17.43 10.47 10.97
CA VAL A 142 -16.37 10.22 9.99
C VAL A 142 -16.55 8.86 9.31
N THR A 143 -16.84 7.81 10.08
CA THR A 143 -17.10 6.47 9.53
C THR A 143 -18.26 6.48 8.52
N ARG A 144 -19.33 7.17 8.82
CA ARG A 144 -20.50 7.28 7.91
C ARG A 144 -20.14 8.00 6.61
N ILE A 145 -19.38 9.10 6.71
CA ILE A 145 -18.94 9.86 5.53
C ILE A 145 -18.00 9.01 4.69
N LEU A 146 -17.00 8.38 5.31
CA LEU A 146 -16.05 7.51 4.64
C LEU A 146 -16.75 6.39 3.86
N LEU A 147 -17.62 5.63 4.52
CA LEU A 147 -18.37 4.55 3.88
C LEU A 147 -19.30 5.06 2.78
N LYS A 148 -19.87 6.26 2.94
CA LYS A 148 -20.68 6.89 1.88
C LYS A 148 -19.83 7.22 0.66
N GLU A 149 -18.67 7.83 0.83
CA GLU A 149 -17.78 8.17 -0.28
C GLU A 149 -17.30 6.91 -1.03
N ILE A 150 -16.92 5.86 -0.29
CA ILE A 150 -16.53 4.56 -0.87
C ILE A 150 -17.71 3.96 -1.67
N THR A 151 -18.91 3.97 -1.08
CA THR A 151 -20.10 3.39 -1.73
C THR A 151 -20.52 4.20 -2.97
N THR A 152 -20.42 5.52 -2.92
CA THR A 152 -20.69 6.40 -4.05
C THR A 152 -19.69 6.12 -5.17
N PHE A 153 -18.41 6.07 -4.85
CA PHE A 153 -17.37 5.73 -5.83
C PHE A 153 -17.59 4.36 -6.47
N ALA A 154 -17.94 3.34 -5.68
CA ALA A 154 -18.21 2.00 -6.20
C ALA A 154 -19.37 1.95 -7.21
N LYS A 155 -20.34 2.88 -7.11
CA LYS A 155 -21.49 2.98 -8.02
C LYS A 155 -21.23 3.85 -9.24
N GLU A 156 -20.56 4.97 -9.05
CA GLU A 156 -20.47 6.04 -10.04
C GLU A 156 -19.09 6.10 -10.73
N GLY A 157 -18.07 5.51 -10.10
CA GLY A 157 -16.69 5.61 -10.55
C GLY A 157 -16.06 6.98 -10.28
N PRO A 158 -14.86 7.23 -10.83
CA PRO A 158 -14.22 8.54 -10.81
C PRO A 158 -14.90 9.48 -11.82
N THR A 159 -14.92 10.76 -11.51
CA THR A 159 -15.28 11.79 -12.50
C THR A 159 -14.18 11.91 -13.56
N GLU A 160 -14.52 12.47 -14.74
CA GLU A 160 -13.53 12.72 -15.79
C GLU A 160 -12.38 13.62 -15.30
N SER A 161 -12.69 14.61 -14.47
CA SER A 161 -11.68 15.50 -13.89
C SER A 161 -10.73 14.78 -12.92
N GLU A 162 -11.26 13.92 -12.04
CA GLU A 162 -10.45 13.09 -11.15
C GLU A 162 -9.54 12.16 -11.95
N LEU A 163 -10.09 11.48 -12.95
CA LEU A 163 -9.33 10.55 -13.77
C LEU A 163 -8.21 11.26 -14.55
N ALA A 164 -8.49 12.43 -15.13
CA ALA A 164 -7.48 13.22 -15.83
C ALA A 164 -6.36 13.70 -14.89
N HIS A 165 -6.73 14.14 -13.68
CA HIS A 165 -5.77 14.58 -12.67
C HIS A 165 -4.84 13.44 -12.23
N ILE A 166 -5.40 12.28 -11.90
CA ILE A 166 -4.64 11.13 -11.43
C ILE A 166 -3.70 10.59 -12.50
N LYS A 167 -4.18 10.47 -13.75
CA LYS A 167 -3.33 10.04 -14.86
C LYS A 167 -2.13 10.97 -15.02
N LYS A 168 -2.35 12.29 -14.97
CA LYS A 168 -1.25 13.26 -15.08
C LYS A 168 -0.23 13.10 -13.96
N ARG A 169 -0.68 12.94 -12.71
CA ARG A 169 0.21 12.75 -11.56
C ARG A 169 0.96 11.44 -11.64
N TYR A 170 0.25 10.36 -11.98
CA TYR A 170 0.86 9.04 -12.11
C TYR A 170 1.98 9.03 -13.16
N PHE A 171 1.77 9.64 -14.32
CA PHE A 171 2.83 9.77 -15.32
C PHE A 171 3.99 10.62 -14.85
N PHE A 172 3.72 11.71 -14.12
CA PHE A 172 4.77 12.53 -13.54
C PHE A 172 5.61 11.76 -12.53
N ASP A 173 4.98 10.95 -11.67
CA ASP A 173 5.69 10.12 -10.70
C ASP A 173 6.54 9.04 -11.39
N LEU A 174 6.02 8.40 -12.44
CA LEU A 174 6.79 7.44 -13.24
C LEU A 174 8.02 8.10 -13.92
N ASP A 175 7.85 9.29 -14.49
CA ASP A 175 8.97 10.03 -15.09
C ASP A 175 10.01 10.39 -14.01
N SER A 176 9.56 10.76 -12.81
CA SER A 176 10.46 11.08 -11.70
C SER A 176 11.22 9.86 -11.18
N GLU A 177 10.57 8.67 -11.14
CA GLU A 177 11.22 7.41 -10.73
C GLU A 177 12.29 6.97 -11.77
N LEU A 178 12.14 7.32 -13.05
CA LEU A 178 13.14 7.02 -14.07
C LEU A 178 14.40 7.89 -13.95
N ASP A 179 14.31 9.06 -13.33
CA ASP A 179 15.44 9.96 -13.09
C ASP A 179 16.22 9.63 -11.82
N ASP A 180 15.69 8.75 -10.95
CA ASP A 180 16.35 8.29 -9.72
C ASP A 180 17.13 6.99 -10.01
N PRO A 181 18.46 6.95 -9.73
CA PRO A 181 19.34 5.83 -10.07
C PRO A 181 19.11 4.56 -9.21
#